data_c7aaa45f0eca0fd16b6fa570450da5b8
#
_entry.id   c7aaa45f0eca0fd16b6fa570450da5b8
#
_cell.length_a   1.000
_cell.length_b   1.000
_cell.length_c   1.000
_cell.angle_alpha   90.00
_cell.angle_beta   90.00
_cell.angle_gamma   90.00
#
_symmetry.space_group_name_H-M   'P 1'
#
loop_
_entity.id
_entity.type
_entity.pdbx_description
1 polymer ?
#
loop_
_entity_poly.entity_id
_entity_poly.type
_entity_poly.pdbx_seq_one_letter_code
_entity_poly.pdbx_strand_id
1 'polypeptide(L)'
;MIDEILNHIDPNDWEEWKEQPAREVSLPTPPAAATPQQLTPADDVPTGKARKKQRRSLPTNIAEGVIYVGGILLISFILATIGWRWAGDVLALNKEPVTASVTITEGESLGDVTAELKEKGLVKYGYLFQLFASFTHKAEKITAGSYELSTVMDYSALLNNISSTSAYRETVTVTIPEGYTVEEIFKLMENKGVCSYDDLLKTAQKETFDFDFLKDVKTKEEKRLEGYLFPDTYEFYKGADAKSVINTMLKNFDDRFDSKMEAEMQLLGYSKNDIIIMASIIEKETDGSDQRNIASVIQNRLKNTWATPKGYLQVDSTIQYLLKERKEKLTDKDLEIDSPYNTYKNPGLPIGPICNPGLTAIEAALEPNKTNYYYFMLGKDGTTHFFDTEASFLAFKAEQQD
;
A
#
# COMPACT_ATOMS: atom_id res chain seq x y z
N MET A 1 20.02 17.66 21.91
CA MET A 1 21.08 16.63 22.10
C MET A 1 21.35 15.79 20.85
N ILE A 2 20.38 15.48 19.99
CA ILE A 2 20.64 14.76 18.71
C ILE A 2 21.10 15.77 17.64
N ASP A 3 20.56 16.97 17.62
CA ASP A 3 20.97 18.03 16.65
C ASP A 3 22.34 18.63 16.93
N GLU A 4 22.88 18.50 18.15
CA GLU A 4 24.25 18.90 18.47
C GLU A 4 25.31 17.89 18.04
N ILE A 5 24.93 16.61 17.87
CA ILE A 5 25.84 15.55 17.44
C ILE A 5 26.00 15.54 15.91
N LEU A 6 24.97 15.96 15.17
CA LEU A 6 24.98 15.97 13.70
C LEU A 6 25.75 17.16 13.09
N ASN A 7 25.99 18.21 13.87
CA ASN A 7 26.73 19.39 13.41
C ASN A 7 28.27 19.28 13.56
N HIS A 8 28.80 18.14 13.99
CA HIS A 8 30.24 17.95 14.20
C HIS A 8 30.86 16.83 13.35
N ILE A 9 30.15 16.36 12.32
CA ILE A 9 30.72 15.40 11.36
C ILE A 9 31.16 16.18 10.12
N ASP A 10 32.48 16.33 9.95
CA ASP A 10 33.07 16.93 8.74
C ASP A 10 32.74 16.03 7.52
N PRO A 11 32.19 16.59 6.43
CA PRO A 11 31.88 15.81 5.22
C PRO A 11 33.07 15.11 4.58
N ASN A 12 34.31 15.43 4.98
CA ASN A 12 35.53 14.83 4.43
C ASN A 12 36.01 13.58 5.21
N ASP A 13 35.41 13.26 6.36
CA ASP A 13 35.80 12.06 7.13
C ASP A 13 35.42 10.73 6.47
N TRP A 14 34.68 10.74 5.38
CA TRP A 14 34.28 9.56 4.63
C TRP A 14 35.38 9.01 3.70
N GLU A 15 36.38 9.79 3.36
CA GLU A 15 37.47 9.35 2.48
C GLU A 15 38.59 8.61 3.23
N GLU A 16 38.78 8.85 4.52
CA GLU A 16 39.82 8.22 5.33
C GLU A 16 39.53 6.73 5.66
N TRP A 17 38.29 6.27 5.50
CA TRP A 17 37.90 4.88 5.75
C TRP A 17 38.17 3.93 4.58
N LYS A 18 38.53 4.45 3.41
CA LYS A 18 38.78 3.63 2.20
C LYS A 18 40.23 3.17 2.05
N GLU A 19 41.15 3.69 2.83
CA GLU A 19 42.60 3.41 2.66
C GLU A 19 43.25 2.65 3.82
N GLN A 20 42.53 2.03 4.74
CA GLN A 20 43.14 1.17 5.72
C GLN A 20 43.33 -0.24 5.15
N PRO A 21 44.61 -0.72 4.97
CA PRO A 21 44.89 -2.10 4.57
C PRO A 21 44.43 -3.05 5.69
N ALA A 22 43.80 -4.14 5.28
CA ALA A 22 43.36 -5.21 6.18
C ALA A 22 44.48 -5.63 7.13
N ARG A 23 44.27 -5.50 8.45
CA ARG A 23 45.15 -6.07 9.46
C ARG A 23 45.12 -7.58 9.31
N GLU A 24 46.27 -8.16 8.91
CA GLU A 24 46.50 -9.58 9.01
C GLU A 24 46.39 -10.00 10.49
N VAL A 25 45.41 -10.83 10.79
CA VAL A 25 45.33 -11.56 12.05
C VAL A 25 46.27 -12.73 11.95
N SER A 26 47.45 -12.58 12.55
CA SER A 26 48.42 -13.67 12.72
C SER A 26 47.82 -14.73 13.66
N LEU A 27 47.59 -15.92 13.11
CA LEU A 27 47.30 -17.14 13.87
C LEU A 27 48.52 -17.54 14.73
N PRO A 28 48.33 -17.98 15.99
CA PRO A 28 49.42 -18.43 16.83
C PRO A 28 50.00 -19.73 16.27
N THR A 29 51.31 -19.75 16.12
CA THR A 29 52.15 -20.88 15.69
C THR A 29 52.01 -22.04 16.70
N PRO A 30 51.89 -23.30 16.28
CA PRO A 30 51.92 -24.45 17.18
C PRO A 30 53.31 -24.66 17.77
N PRO A 31 53.45 -25.11 19.04
CA PRO A 31 54.74 -25.33 19.67
C PRO A 31 55.50 -26.50 19.02
N ALA A 32 56.85 -26.29 18.90
CA ALA A 32 57.78 -27.19 18.27
C ALA A 32 57.82 -28.57 18.96
N ALA A 33 57.99 -29.59 18.13
CA ALA A 33 58.16 -30.97 18.53
C ALA A 33 59.41 -31.16 19.43
N ALA A 34 59.19 -31.78 20.59
CA ALA A 34 60.34 -32.21 21.46
C ALA A 34 60.98 -33.44 20.95
N THR A 35 62.31 -33.38 20.95
CA THR A 35 63.34 -34.44 20.55
C THR A 35 63.17 -35.68 21.48
N PRO A 36 63.42 -36.90 20.97
CA PRO A 36 63.32 -38.13 21.75
C PRO A 36 64.49 -38.29 22.69
N GLN A 37 64.27 -38.50 23.98
CA GLN A 37 65.20 -38.97 24.95
C GLN A 37 65.25 -40.50 25.04
N GLN A 38 66.46 -41.02 25.10
CA GLN A 38 66.81 -42.41 25.17
C GLN A 38 66.29 -43.16 26.41
N LEU A 39 66.01 -44.43 26.16
CA LEU A 39 65.72 -45.46 27.12
C LEU A 39 66.92 -45.88 27.95
N THR A 40 66.73 -46.01 29.24
CA THR A 40 67.58 -46.93 30.08
C THR A 40 66.60 -47.83 30.90
N PRO A 41 67.06 -49.09 31.18
CA PRO A 41 66.15 -50.15 31.49
C PRO A 41 65.97 -50.48 32.98
N ALA A 42 64.82 -51.03 33.25
CA ALA A 42 64.42 -52.00 34.32
C ALA A 42 64.67 -51.61 35.82
N ASP A 43 63.62 -51.66 36.55
CA ASP A 43 63.37 -52.78 37.49
C ASP A 43 62.02 -52.55 38.24
N ASP A 44 61.46 -53.73 38.55
CA ASP A 44 60.43 -54.00 39.54
C ASP A 44 58.92 -53.75 39.30
N VAL A 45 58.30 -54.86 39.04
CA VAL A 45 56.85 -55.11 39.15
C VAL A 45 56.41 -55.20 40.60
N PRO A 46 55.30 -54.62 40.99
CA PRO A 46 54.29 -55.39 41.74
C PRO A 46 52.91 -55.34 41.13
N THR A 47 52.35 -56.48 41.13
CA THR A 47 51.03 -56.89 40.74
C THR A 47 49.89 -56.10 41.40
N GLY A 48 48.89 -55.83 40.59
CA GLY A 48 47.52 -55.88 41.05
C GLY A 48 46.78 -54.60 41.32
N LYS A 49 45.95 -54.24 40.37
CA LYS A 49 44.51 -54.01 40.56
C LYS A 49 43.94 -53.52 39.21
N ALA A 50 43.01 -54.30 38.69
CA ALA A 50 42.26 -53.94 37.49
C ALA A 50 41.66 -52.55 37.58
N ARG A 51 42.20 -51.59 36.82
CA ARG A 51 41.51 -50.31 36.57
C ARG A 51 40.35 -50.56 35.66
N LYS A 52 39.12 -50.47 36.23
CA LYS A 52 37.88 -50.36 35.44
C LYS A 52 38.10 -49.24 34.39
N LYS A 53 38.06 -49.61 33.11
CA LYS A 53 37.94 -48.66 32.01
C LYS A 53 36.73 -47.82 32.26
N GLN A 54 36.91 -46.59 32.74
CA GLN A 54 35.86 -45.57 32.73
C GLN A 54 35.52 -45.34 31.25
N ARG A 55 34.38 -45.87 30.83
CA ARG A 55 33.78 -45.47 29.56
C ARG A 55 33.63 -43.97 29.60
N ARG A 56 34.46 -43.25 28.85
CA ARG A 56 34.21 -41.82 28.54
C ARG A 56 32.85 -41.79 27.84
N SER A 57 31.83 -41.36 28.56
CA SER A 57 30.55 -40.99 27.97
C SER A 57 30.79 -39.74 27.16
N LEU A 58 30.81 -39.91 25.86
CA LEU A 58 30.92 -38.83 24.85
C LEU A 58 29.53 -38.32 24.51
N PRO A 59 28.70 -37.84 25.33
CA PRO A 59 27.69 -36.94 24.78
C PRO A 59 27.30 -35.78 25.69
N THR A 60 27.84 -35.64 26.89
CA THR A 60 27.40 -34.54 27.78
C THR A 60 27.63 -33.16 27.16
N ASN A 61 28.74 -32.91 26.52
CA ASN A 61 29.03 -31.59 25.95
C ASN A 61 28.18 -31.26 24.70
N ILE A 62 27.86 -32.27 23.88
CA ILE A 62 26.99 -32.06 22.71
C ILE A 62 25.51 -31.90 23.15
N ALA A 63 25.07 -32.74 24.11
CA ALA A 63 23.72 -32.63 24.65
C ALA A 63 23.50 -31.30 25.40
N GLU A 64 24.47 -30.85 26.20
CA GLU A 64 24.45 -29.55 26.86
C GLU A 64 24.44 -28.39 25.83
N GLY A 65 25.24 -28.48 24.78
CA GLY A 65 25.24 -27.52 23.68
C GLY A 65 23.88 -27.46 22.95
N VAL A 66 23.29 -28.60 22.65
CA VAL A 66 21.96 -28.69 22.01
C VAL A 66 20.87 -28.12 22.92
N ILE A 67 20.92 -28.43 24.23
CA ILE A 67 19.97 -27.88 25.21
C ILE A 67 20.12 -26.35 25.30
N TYR A 68 21.36 -25.83 25.32
CA TYR A 68 21.64 -24.40 25.38
C TYR A 68 21.14 -23.65 24.13
N VAL A 69 21.46 -24.16 22.93
CA VAL A 69 20.98 -23.60 21.66
C VAL A 69 19.47 -23.72 21.55
N GLY A 70 18.89 -24.88 21.93
CA GLY A 70 17.45 -25.06 21.98
C GLY A 70 16.75 -24.10 22.93
N GLY A 71 17.37 -23.82 24.09
CA GLY A 71 16.91 -22.83 25.06
C GLY A 71 16.91 -21.41 24.48
N ILE A 72 17.99 -21.02 23.79
CA ILE A 72 18.07 -19.71 23.14
C ILE A 72 17.01 -19.57 22.06
N LEU A 73 16.84 -20.58 21.21
CA LEU A 73 15.82 -20.57 20.15
C LEU A 73 14.40 -20.50 20.72
N LEU A 74 14.14 -21.25 21.80
CA LEU A 74 12.85 -21.20 22.48
C LEU A 74 12.55 -19.81 23.08
N ILE A 75 13.54 -19.23 23.78
CA ILE A 75 13.41 -17.88 24.35
C ILE A 75 13.23 -16.85 23.23
N SER A 76 14.01 -16.95 22.14
CA SER A 76 13.87 -16.05 20.99
C SER A 76 12.50 -16.18 20.33
N PHE A 77 11.98 -17.39 20.20
CA PHE A 77 10.64 -17.63 19.68
C PHE A 77 9.56 -17.04 20.59
N ILE A 78 9.68 -17.22 21.91
CA ILE A 78 8.75 -16.63 22.88
C ILE A 78 8.80 -15.09 22.80
N LEU A 79 9.99 -14.50 22.76
CA LEU A 79 10.14 -13.04 22.64
C LEU A 79 9.58 -12.52 21.32
N ALA A 80 9.81 -13.23 20.21
CA ALA A 80 9.26 -12.87 18.91
C ALA A 80 7.71 -12.92 18.92
N THR A 81 7.11 -13.95 19.52
CA THR A 81 5.64 -14.06 19.63
C THR A 81 5.04 -12.97 20.53
N ILE A 82 5.72 -12.61 21.61
CA ILE A 82 5.30 -11.51 22.47
C ILE A 82 5.41 -10.19 21.70
N GLY A 83 6.54 -9.93 21.05
CA GLY A 83 6.76 -8.74 20.25
C GLY A 83 5.73 -8.60 19.12
N TRP A 84 5.40 -9.68 18.44
CA TRP A 84 4.36 -9.71 17.41
C TRP A 84 2.97 -9.34 17.96
N ARG A 85 2.61 -9.90 19.13
CA ARG A 85 1.33 -9.56 19.78
C ARG A 85 1.27 -8.10 20.23
N TRP A 86 2.39 -7.55 20.70
CA TRP A 86 2.49 -6.14 21.09
C TRP A 86 2.40 -5.23 19.87
N ALA A 87 3.14 -5.54 18.81
CA ALA A 87 3.06 -4.81 17.54
C ALA A 87 1.63 -4.85 16.97
N GLY A 88 0.98 -6.01 17.01
CA GLY A 88 -0.40 -6.16 16.58
C GLY A 88 -1.39 -5.26 17.31
N ASP A 89 -1.17 -4.98 18.60
CA ASP A 89 -2.02 -4.06 19.37
C ASP A 89 -1.66 -2.59 19.12
N VAL A 90 -0.36 -2.26 19.11
CA VAL A 90 0.14 -0.90 18.86
C VAL A 90 -0.28 -0.38 17.47
N LEU A 91 -0.22 -1.24 16.46
CA LEU A 91 -0.51 -0.93 15.06
C LEU A 91 -1.94 -1.32 14.63
N ALA A 92 -2.77 -1.75 15.57
CA ALA A 92 -4.15 -2.22 15.34
C ALA A 92 -4.29 -3.30 14.23
N LEU A 93 -3.28 -4.17 14.08
CA LEU A 93 -3.28 -5.21 13.05
C LEU A 93 -4.33 -6.28 13.34
N ASN A 94 -5.10 -6.67 12.32
CA ASN A 94 -6.08 -7.76 12.38
C ASN A 94 -7.17 -7.56 13.45
N LYS A 95 -7.59 -6.33 13.69
CA LYS A 95 -8.74 -6.01 14.53
C LYS A 95 -9.98 -5.83 13.65
N GLU A 96 -11.10 -6.38 14.07
CA GLU A 96 -12.40 -6.08 13.42
C GLU A 96 -12.80 -4.63 13.72
N PRO A 97 -13.35 -3.89 12.73
CA PRO A 97 -13.77 -2.51 12.92
C PRO A 97 -14.98 -2.43 13.85
N VAL A 98 -14.77 -2.02 15.07
CA VAL A 98 -15.84 -1.73 16.04
C VAL A 98 -15.63 -0.30 16.55
N THR A 99 -16.67 0.52 16.49
CA THR A 99 -16.65 1.88 17.07
C THR A 99 -17.13 1.84 18.51
N ALA A 100 -16.42 2.53 19.40
CA ALA A 100 -16.75 2.66 20.80
C ALA A 100 -16.71 4.13 21.24
N SER A 101 -17.71 4.56 22.00
CA SER A 101 -17.70 5.86 22.64
C SER A 101 -16.91 5.80 23.95
N VAL A 102 -15.96 6.72 24.12
CA VAL A 102 -15.10 6.90 25.28
C VAL A 102 -15.31 8.30 25.83
N THR A 103 -15.54 8.43 27.13
CA THR A 103 -15.79 9.73 27.76
C THR A 103 -14.69 10.03 28.79
N ILE A 104 -13.84 11.00 28.46
CA ILE A 104 -12.76 11.46 29.34
C ILE A 104 -13.24 12.65 30.14
N THR A 105 -13.15 12.58 31.46
CA THR A 105 -13.54 13.67 32.37
C THR A 105 -12.34 14.57 32.67
N GLU A 106 -12.63 15.85 33.05
CA GLU A 106 -11.56 16.78 33.37
C GLU A 106 -10.78 16.34 34.64
N GLY A 107 -9.46 16.26 34.51
CA GLY A 107 -8.59 15.82 35.62
C GLY A 107 -8.40 14.29 35.69
N GLU A 108 -8.95 13.54 34.78
CA GLU A 108 -8.78 12.08 34.75
C GLU A 108 -7.33 11.70 34.41
N SER A 109 -6.80 10.69 35.12
CA SER A 109 -5.42 10.28 34.90
C SER A 109 -5.26 9.46 33.62
N LEU A 110 -4.04 9.45 33.03
CA LEU A 110 -3.72 8.56 31.92
C LEU A 110 -4.04 7.08 32.22
N GLY A 111 -3.94 6.68 33.50
CA GLY A 111 -4.28 5.34 33.95
C GLY A 111 -5.75 5.02 33.79
N ASP A 112 -6.63 5.94 34.17
CA ASP A 112 -8.08 5.79 34.12
C ASP A 112 -8.55 5.80 32.66
N VAL A 113 -8.07 6.76 31.86
CA VAL A 113 -8.30 6.79 30.39
C VAL A 113 -7.88 5.48 29.72
N THR A 114 -6.72 4.96 30.09
CA THR A 114 -6.24 3.68 29.55
C THR A 114 -7.12 2.50 29.97
N ALA A 115 -7.66 2.52 31.19
CA ALA A 115 -8.56 1.48 31.70
C ALA A 115 -9.87 1.47 30.89
N GLU A 116 -10.44 2.65 30.59
CA GLU A 116 -11.63 2.76 29.76
C GLU A 116 -11.38 2.31 28.32
N LEU A 117 -10.28 2.74 27.69
CA LEU A 117 -9.89 2.29 26.36
C LEU A 117 -9.74 0.75 26.30
N LYS A 118 -9.22 0.14 27.37
CA LYS A 118 -9.09 -1.31 27.47
C LYS A 118 -10.44 -2.00 27.67
N GLU A 119 -11.32 -1.45 28.49
CA GLU A 119 -12.68 -1.97 28.70
C GLU A 119 -13.48 -1.97 27.40
N LYS A 120 -13.35 -0.92 26.59
CA LYS A 120 -13.98 -0.78 25.27
C LYS A 120 -13.30 -1.61 24.18
N GLY A 121 -12.22 -2.34 24.48
CA GLY A 121 -11.50 -3.20 23.52
C GLY A 121 -10.63 -2.45 22.50
N LEU A 122 -10.48 -1.13 22.64
CA LEU A 122 -9.65 -0.29 21.77
C LEU A 122 -8.15 -0.59 21.96
N VAL A 123 -7.75 -0.86 23.19
CA VAL A 123 -6.39 -1.18 23.60
C VAL A 123 -6.38 -2.50 24.37
N LYS A 124 -5.50 -3.43 23.99
CA LYS A 124 -5.36 -4.72 24.67
C LYS A 124 -4.34 -4.66 25.82
N TYR A 125 -3.20 -4.01 25.56
CA TYR A 125 -2.09 -3.89 26.50
C TYR A 125 -1.96 -2.45 27.02
N GLY A 126 -2.76 -2.09 28.03
CA GLY A 126 -2.83 -0.73 28.57
C GLY A 126 -1.47 -0.15 28.97
N TYR A 127 -0.56 -0.96 29.54
CA TYR A 127 0.78 -0.51 29.89
C TYR A 127 1.62 -0.07 28.67
N LEU A 128 1.43 -0.73 27.50
CA LEU A 128 2.09 -0.32 26.26
C LEU A 128 1.52 1.01 25.75
N PHE A 129 0.22 1.20 25.89
CA PHE A 129 -0.42 2.46 25.51
C PHE A 129 0.08 3.62 26.37
N GLN A 130 0.16 3.43 27.71
CA GLN A 130 0.69 4.43 28.62
C GLN A 130 2.16 4.75 28.31
N LEU A 131 2.98 3.73 28.06
CA LEU A 131 4.37 3.90 27.68
C LEU A 131 4.49 4.69 26.38
N PHE A 132 3.68 4.35 25.39
CA PHE A 132 3.66 5.02 24.07
C PHE A 132 3.19 6.48 24.20
N ALA A 133 2.14 6.73 25.00
CA ALA A 133 1.62 8.08 25.27
C ALA A 133 2.68 8.97 25.96
N SER A 134 3.39 8.40 26.93
CA SER A 134 4.46 9.11 27.67
C SER A 134 5.67 9.37 26.75
N PHE A 135 6.09 8.38 25.96
CA PHE A 135 7.23 8.51 25.04
C PHE A 135 6.98 9.54 23.94
N THR A 136 5.74 9.62 23.45
CA THR A 136 5.35 10.59 22.41
C THR A 136 4.99 11.96 22.96
N HIS A 137 5.10 12.20 24.28
CA HIS A 137 4.72 13.43 24.99
C HIS A 137 3.26 13.87 24.73
N LYS A 138 2.37 12.90 24.46
CA LYS A 138 0.95 13.16 24.23
C LYS A 138 0.08 12.92 25.46
N ALA A 139 0.61 12.28 26.49
CA ALA A 139 -0.11 12.02 27.72
C ALA A 139 -0.65 13.32 28.38
N GLU A 140 0.14 14.40 28.32
CA GLU A 140 -0.22 15.71 28.91
C GLU A 140 -1.17 16.52 28.01
N LYS A 141 -1.43 16.05 26.79
CA LYS A 141 -2.28 16.71 25.80
C LYS A 141 -3.68 16.10 25.69
N ILE A 142 -3.94 15.07 26.50
CA ILE A 142 -5.26 14.43 26.53
C ILE A 142 -6.26 15.46 27.08
N THR A 143 -7.38 15.63 26.36
CA THR A 143 -8.42 16.59 26.71
C THR A 143 -9.71 15.89 27.15
N ALA A 144 -10.43 16.51 28.08
CA ALA A 144 -11.74 16.04 28.49
C ALA A 144 -12.74 16.13 27.32
N GLY A 145 -13.64 15.15 27.21
CA GLY A 145 -14.66 15.09 26.18
C GLY A 145 -15.13 13.69 25.88
N SER A 146 -16.14 13.57 25.02
CA SER A 146 -16.58 12.27 24.48
C SER A 146 -16.00 12.06 23.10
N TYR A 147 -15.42 10.89 22.87
CA TYR A 147 -14.71 10.52 21.66
C TYR A 147 -15.31 9.24 21.07
N GLU A 148 -15.58 9.24 19.79
CA GLU A 148 -15.86 8.01 19.06
C GLU A 148 -14.59 7.45 18.46
N LEU A 149 -14.13 6.30 18.96
CA LEU A 149 -12.87 5.67 18.60
C LEU A 149 -13.14 4.30 18.00
N SER A 150 -12.33 3.90 17.03
CA SER A 150 -12.43 2.59 16.40
C SER A 150 -11.29 1.66 16.82
N THR A 151 -11.60 0.37 16.94
CA THR A 151 -10.62 -0.68 17.24
C THR A 151 -9.52 -0.81 16.18
N VAL A 152 -9.74 -0.34 14.95
CA VAL A 152 -8.75 -0.33 13.87
C VAL A 152 -7.81 0.87 13.92
N MET A 153 -8.02 1.80 14.86
CA MET A 153 -7.07 2.88 15.12
C MET A 153 -5.85 2.35 15.87
N ASP A 154 -4.66 2.67 15.37
CA ASP A 154 -3.41 2.43 16.06
C ASP A 154 -3.26 3.36 17.29
N TYR A 155 -2.27 3.12 18.12
CA TYR A 155 -2.05 3.94 19.32
C TYR A 155 -1.79 5.42 19.01
N SER A 156 -1.16 5.70 17.86
CA SER A 156 -0.92 7.08 17.42
C SER A 156 -2.23 7.78 17.05
N ALA A 157 -3.10 7.10 16.32
CA ALA A 157 -4.41 7.60 15.94
C ALA A 157 -5.31 7.79 17.16
N LEU A 158 -5.36 6.81 18.08
CA LEU A 158 -6.10 6.94 19.32
C LEU A 158 -5.64 8.16 20.12
N LEU A 159 -4.33 8.32 20.34
CA LEU A 159 -3.78 9.46 21.07
C LEU A 159 -4.04 10.79 20.36
N ASN A 160 -3.92 10.84 19.04
CA ASN A 160 -4.22 12.05 18.28
C ASN A 160 -5.68 12.48 18.46
N ASN A 161 -6.59 11.52 18.47
CA ASN A 161 -8.00 11.81 18.65
C ASN A 161 -8.31 12.35 20.05
N ILE A 162 -7.76 11.73 21.10
CA ILE A 162 -8.03 12.15 22.49
C ILE A 162 -7.13 13.30 23.00
N SER A 163 -6.05 13.63 22.27
CA SER A 163 -5.12 14.74 22.63
C SER A 163 -5.41 16.04 21.86
N SER A 164 -6.35 16.04 20.96
CA SER A 164 -6.77 17.26 20.26
C SER A 164 -8.08 17.77 20.85
N THR A 165 -8.33 19.05 20.72
CA THR A 165 -9.62 19.70 21.05
C THR A 165 -10.81 19.14 20.25
N SER A 166 -10.70 17.92 19.75
CA SER A 166 -11.65 17.24 18.87
C SER A 166 -12.66 16.36 19.61
N ALA A 167 -12.91 16.64 20.89
CA ALA A 167 -13.96 15.99 21.70
C ALA A 167 -15.36 15.99 21.04
N TYR A 168 -15.53 16.71 19.96
CA TYR A 168 -16.71 16.72 19.08
C TYR A 168 -16.27 16.87 17.64
N ARG A 169 -15.45 15.94 17.11
CA ARG A 169 -15.34 15.90 15.65
C ARG A 169 -16.59 15.26 15.10
N GLU A 170 -17.46 16.12 14.57
CA GLU A 170 -18.57 15.68 13.77
C GLU A 170 -18.06 14.82 12.63
N THR A 171 -18.50 13.58 12.53
CA THR A 171 -18.22 12.72 11.39
C THR A 171 -19.17 13.09 10.24
N VAL A 172 -18.69 12.89 9.04
CA VAL A 172 -19.47 13.06 7.83
C VAL A 172 -19.30 11.84 6.94
N THR A 173 -20.43 11.30 6.49
CA THR A 173 -20.45 10.23 5.51
C THR A 173 -20.28 10.83 4.11
N VAL A 174 -19.29 10.38 3.38
CA VAL A 174 -19.00 10.81 2.01
C VAL A 174 -19.03 9.61 1.09
N THR A 175 -19.95 9.59 0.15
CA THR A 175 -19.99 8.62 -0.94
C THR A 175 -19.27 9.21 -2.14
N ILE A 176 -18.20 8.56 -2.58
CA ILE A 176 -17.46 8.90 -3.79
C ILE A 176 -18.06 8.07 -4.92
N PRO A 177 -18.69 8.68 -5.92
CA PRO A 177 -19.19 7.95 -7.09
C PRO A 177 -18.06 7.35 -7.93
N GLU A 178 -18.35 6.24 -8.56
CA GLU A 178 -17.46 5.66 -9.60
C GLU A 178 -17.27 6.66 -10.74
N GLY A 179 -16.10 6.65 -11.35
CA GLY A 179 -15.77 7.55 -12.44
C GLY A 179 -15.39 8.98 -12.04
N TYR A 180 -15.34 9.33 -10.74
CA TYR A 180 -14.85 10.63 -10.32
C TYR A 180 -13.33 10.73 -10.53
N THR A 181 -12.86 11.91 -10.96
CA THR A 181 -11.44 12.26 -11.01
C THR A 181 -10.93 12.65 -9.62
N VAL A 182 -9.61 12.64 -9.43
CA VAL A 182 -8.97 13.15 -8.20
C VAL A 182 -9.46 14.57 -7.86
N GLU A 183 -9.59 15.44 -8.87
CA GLU A 183 -10.06 16.81 -8.70
C GLU A 183 -11.51 16.86 -8.18
N GLU A 184 -12.40 16.04 -8.75
CA GLU A 184 -13.80 15.94 -8.33
C GLU A 184 -13.92 15.39 -6.91
N ILE A 185 -13.12 14.38 -6.56
CA ILE A 185 -13.04 13.82 -5.20
C ILE A 185 -12.58 14.89 -4.21
N PHE A 186 -11.54 15.64 -4.51
CA PHE A 186 -11.03 16.67 -3.62
C PHE A 186 -12.06 17.81 -3.40
N LYS A 187 -12.75 18.23 -4.45
CA LYS A 187 -13.87 19.17 -4.35
C LYS A 187 -15.02 18.61 -3.50
N LEU A 188 -15.34 17.33 -3.66
CA LEU A 188 -16.35 16.66 -2.85
C LEU A 188 -15.98 16.64 -1.37
N MET A 189 -14.70 16.32 -1.04
CA MET A 189 -14.21 16.33 0.34
C MET A 189 -14.29 17.72 0.97
N GLU A 190 -13.91 18.77 0.24
CA GLU A 190 -14.05 20.15 0.70
C GLU A 190 -15.51 20.54 0.92
N ASN A 191 -16.41 20.27 -0.03
CA ASN A 191 -17.83 20.56 0.08
C ASN A 191 -18.50 19.86 1.25
N LYS A 192 -17.99 18.68 1.64
CA LYS A 192 -18.45 17.92 2.81
C LYS A 192 -17.79 18.37 4.13
N GLY A 193 -16.81 19.27 4.06
CA GLY A 193 -16.11 19.78 5.24
C GLY A 193 -15.11 18.77 5.83
N VAL A 194 -14.68 17.77 5.05
CA VAL A 194 -13.67 16.78 5.49
C VAL A 194 -12.30 17.45 5.61
N CYS A 195 -11.81 18.07 4.54
CA CYS A 195 -10.61 18.92 4.54
C CYS A 195 -10.60 19.82 3.31
N SER A 196 -9.73 20.84 3.28
CA SER A 196 -9.70 21.79 2.17
C SER A 196 -9.13 21.14 0.90
N TYR A 197 -9.61 21.61 -0.26
CA TYR A 197 -9.08 21.22 -1.56
C TYR A 197 -7.57 21.48 -1.66
N ASP A 198 -7.13 22.65 -1.18
CA ASP A 198 -5.72 23.04 -1.24
C ASP A 198 -4.81 22.14 -0.41
N ASP A 199 -5.27 21.67 0.76
CA ASP A 199 -4.49 20.77 1.60
C ASP A 199 -4.41 19.37 0.98
N LEU A 200 -5.51 18.87 0.40
CA LEU A 200 -5.52 17.62 -0.36
C LEU A 200 -4.57 17.70 -1.56
N LEU A 201 -4.65 18.77 -2.34
CA LEU A 201 -3.80 18.97 -3.50
C LEU A 201 -2.31 19.05 -3.12
N LYS A 202 -1.95 19.85 -2.11
CA LYS A 202 -0.58 19.94 -1.60
C LYS A 202 -0.06 18.60 -1.10
N THR A 203 -0.90 17.85 -0.38
CA THR A 203 -0.56 16.53 0.14
C THR A 203 -0.36 15.52 -0.99
N ALA A 204 -1.26 15.50 -1.97
CA ALA A 204 -1.14 14.65 -3.15
C ALA A 204 0.14 14.92 -3.95
N GLN A 205 0.57 16.18 -4.04
CA GLN A 205 1.77 16.59 -4.78
C GLN A 205 3.08 16.28 -4.04
N LYS A 206 3.11 16.42 -2.71
CA LYS A 206 4.36 16.43 -1.93
C LYS A 206 4.59 15.21 -1.10
N GLU A 207 3.53 14.60 -0.53
CA GLU A 207 3.66 13.48 0.39
C GLU A 207 3.92 12.17 -0.34
N THR A 208 4.65 11.29 0.31
CA THR A 208 4.82 9.90 -0.14
C THR A 208 3.79 9.00 0.54
N PHE A 209 3.22 8.10 -0.24
CA PHE A 209 2.31 7.05 0.22
C PHE A 209 2.99 5.71 -0.03
N ASP A 210 3.05 4.87 1.01
CA ASP A 210 3.78 3.59 0.96
C ASP A 210 2.87 2.46 0.45
N PHE A 211 2.59 2.51 -0.86
CA PHE A 211 1.85 1.48 -1.58
C PHE A 211 2.65 1.06 -2.81
N ASP A 212 2.81 -0.25 -3.00
CA ASP A 212 3.62 -0.82 -4.09
C ASP A 212 3.06 -0.45 -5.47
N PHE A 213 1.75 -0.39 -5.62
CA PHE A 213 1.11 -0.03 -6.89
C PHE A 213 1.40 1.40 -7.36
N LEU A 214 1.77 2.32 -6.47
CA LEU A 214 2.15 3.68 -6.86
C LEU A 214 3.57 3.78 -7.44
N LYS A 215 4.40 2.75 -7.28
CA LYS A 215 5.79 2.74 -7.80
C LYS A 215 5.86 2.69 -9.32
N ASP A 216 4.87 2.06 -9.96
CA ASP A 216 4.81 1.88 -11.42
C ASP A 216 4.03 3.00 -12.13
N VAL A 217 3.48 3.95 -11.39
CA VAL A 217 2.71 5.07 -11.94
C VAL A 217 3.63 6.06 -12.64
N LYS A 218 3.35 6.33 -13.92
CA LYS A 218 4.17 7.22 -14.78
C LYS A 218 3.80 8.69 -14.65
N THR A 219 2.60 8.99 -14.20
CA THR A 219 2.13 10.36 -13.96
C THR A 219 2.74 10.93 -12.69
N LYS A 220 2.75 12.27 -12.58
CA LYS A 220 3.39 12.99 -11.47
C LYS A 220 2.37 13.84 -10.74
N GLU A 221 2.80 14.39 -9.60
CA GLU A 221 2.00 15.26 -8.75
C GLU A 221 0.68 14.58 -8.33
N GLU A 222 -0.43 15.30 -8.26
CA GLU A 222 -1.74 14.75 -7.89
C GLU A 222 -2.25 13.69 -8.87
N LYS A 223 -1.85 13.78 -10.15
CA LYS A 223 -2.27 12.83 -11.20
C LYS A 223 -1.74 11.41 -10.97
N ARG A 224 -0.73 11.25 -10.10
CA ARG A 224 -0.25 9.90 -9.71
C ARG A 224 -1.26 9.13 -8.87
N LEU A 225 -2.26 9.81 -8.29
CA LEU A 225 -3.33 9.23 -7.50
C LEU A 225 -4.58 8.93 -8.34
N GLU A 226 -4.62 9.39 -9.61
CA GLU A 226 -5.74 9.10 -10.51
C GLU A 226 -5.87 7.60 -10.75
N GLY A 227 -7.07 7.08 -10.55
CA GLY A 227 -7.38 5.67 -10.64
C GLY A 227 -7.24 4.87 -9.34
N TYR A 228 -6.67 5.48 -8.28
CA TYR A 228 -6.33 4.79 -7.05
C TYR A 228 -7.07 5.30 -5.80
N LEU A 229 -7.84 6.37 -5.90
CA LEU A 229 -8.74 6.84 -4.84
C LEU A 229 -10.06 6.09 -4.98
N PHE A 230 -10.15 4.88 -4.41
CA PHE A 230 -11.23 3.94 -4.69
C PHE A 230 -12.61 4.55 -4.38
N PRO A 231 -13.59 4.49 -5.32
CA PRO A 231 -14.96 4.95 -5.10
C PRO A 231 -15.68 4.03 -4.12
N ASP A 232 -16.12 4.61 -3.01
CA ASP A 232 -16.85 3.89 -1.95
C ASP A 232 -17.54 4.92 -1.04
N THR A 233 -18.25 4.45 -0.03
CA THR A 233 -18.80 5.28 1.05
C THR A 233 -17.84 5.25 2.24
N TYR A 234 -17.31 6.41 2.59
CA TYR A 234 -16.38 6.62 3.69
C TYR A 234 -17.01 7.44 4.81
N GLU A 235 -16.55 7.21 6.01
CA GLU A 235 -16.83 8.04 7.16
C GLU A 235 -15.56 8.79 7.56
N PHE A 236 -15.57 10.11 7.49
CA PHE A 236 -14.46 10.97 7.84
C PHE A 236 -14.86 11.97 8.92
N TYR A 237 -13.89 12.39 9.73
CA TYR A 237 -14.11 13.54 10.60
C TYR A 237 -14.08 14.85 9.80
N LYS A 238 -14.91 15.81 10.17
CA LYS A 238 -14.77 17.18 9.67
C LYS A 238 -13.42 17.77 10.10
N GLY A 239 -12.70 18.41 9.18
CA GLY A 239 -11.36 18.92 9.40
C GLY A 239 -10.31 17.81 9.57
N ALA A 240 -10.50 16.64 8.93
CA ALA A 240 -9.54 15.55 8.95
C ALA A 240 -8.22 15.94 8.27
N ASP A 241 -7.12 15.29 8.67
CA ASP A 241 -5.83 15.44 8.03
C ASP A 241 -5.84 14.90 6.59
N ALA A 242 -5.39 15.71 5.63
CA ALA A 242 -5.43 15.39 4.21
C ALA A 242 -4.68 14.10 3.86
N LYS A 243 -3.54 13.84 4.52
CA LYS A 243 -2.77 12.61 4.30
C LYS A 243 -3.54 11.38 4.76
N SER A 244 -4.20 11.47 5.91
CA SER A 244 -5.05 10.40 6.44
C SER A 244 -6.24 10.11 5.52
N VAL A 245 -6.89 11.15 4.99
CA VAL A 245 -8.01 11.02 4.04
C VAL A 245 -7.59 10.30 2.77
N ILE A 246 -6.50 10.76 2.13
CA ILE A 246 -5.96 10.12 0.91
C ILE A 246 -5.54 8.67 1.21
N ASN A 247 -4.82 8.45 2.30
CA ASN A 247 -4.34 7.12 2.67
C ASN A 247 -5.48 6.12 2.91
N THR A 248 -6.61 6.57 3.46
CA THR A 248 -7.80 5.73 3.64
C THR A 248 -8.35 5.24 2.30
N MET A 249 -8.43 6.12 1.30
CA MET A 249 -8.91 5.75 -0.03
C MET A 249 -7.95 4.84 -0.78
N LEU A 250 -6.63 5.11 -0.67
CA LEU A 250 -5.58 4.26 -1.25
C LEU A 250 -5.56 2.87 -0.61
N LYS A 251 -5.74 2.81 0.71
CA LYS A 251 -5.81 1.53 1.42
C LYS A 251 -7.04 0.72 0.98
N ASN A 252 -8.19 1.36 0.80
CA ASN A 252 -9.38 0.67 0.31
C ASN A 252 -9.15 0.11 -1.11
N PHE A 253 -8.45 0.84 -1.98
CA PHE A 253 -8.05 0.32 -3.29
C PHE A 253 -7.17 -0.94 -3.15
N ASP A 254 -6.17 -0.90 -2.29
CA ASP A 254 -5.26 -2.03 -2.05
C ASP A 254 -6.01 -3.26 -1.51
N ASP A 255 -6.93 -3.04 -0.57
CA ASP A 255 -7.77 -4.09 0.03
C ASP A 255 -8.76 -4.71 -1.00
N ARG A 256 -9.20 -3.93 -2.03
CA ARG A 256 -10.13 -4.38 -3.08
C ARG A 256 -9.46 -5.10 -4.24
N PHE A 257 -8.20 -4.78 -4.54
CA PHE A 257 -7.44 -5.44 -5.60
C PHE A 257 -6.80 -6.73 -5.06
N ASP A 258 -7.56 -7.80 -5.03
CA ASP A 258 -7.22 -9.04 -4.37
C ASP A 258 -6.23 -9.93 -5.16
N SER A 259 -5.80 -11.02 -4.55
CA SER A 259 -4.85 -11.98 -5.14
C SER A 259 -5.38 -12.69 -6.40
N LYS A 260 -6.72 -12.83 -6.55
CA LYS A 260 -7.34 -13.37 -7.75
C LYS A 260 -7.15 -12.41 -8.91
N MET A 261 -7.43 -11.12 -8.69
CA MET A 261 -7.21 -10.05 -9.69
C MET A 261 -5.73 -9.94 -10.09
N GLU A 262 -4.81 -10.10 -9.14
CA GLU A 262 -3.37 -10.13 -9.45
C GLU A 262 -2.99 -11.32 -10.34
N ALA A 263 -3.54 -12.48 -10.09
CA ALA A 263 -3.30 -13.66 -10.93
C ALA A 263 -3.87 -13.49 -12.34
N GLU A 264 -5.07 -12.93 -12.49
CA GLU A 264 -5.69 -12.64 -13.78
C GLU A 264 -4.89 -11.57 -14.56
N MET A 265 -4.45 -10.52 -13.92
CA MET A 265 -3.57 -9.50 -14.48
C MET A 265 -2.28 -10.10 -15.04
N GLN A 266 -1.63 -10.98 -14.27
CA GLN A 266 -0.41 -11.67 -14.71
C GLN A 266 -0.65 -12.55 -15.93
N LEU A 267 -1.78 -13.28 -15.99
CA LEU A 267 -2.16 -14.10 -17.15
C LEU A 267 -2.38 -13.26 -18.41
N LEU A 268 -2.88 -12.04 -18.28
CA LEU A 268 -3.06 -11.11 -19.39
C LEU A 268 -1.76 -10.45 -19.83
N GLY A 269 -0.71 -10.43 -18.99
CA GLY A 269 0.58 -9.80 -19.25
C GLY A 269 0.56 -8.28 -19.15
N TYR A 270 -0.37 -7.70 -18.39
CA TYR A 270 -0.47 -6.27 -18.10
C TYR A 270 0.04 -5.96 -16.70
N SER A 271 0.51 -4.74 -16.48
CA SER A 271 0.78 -4.21 -15.13
C SER A 271 -0.53 -3.80 -14.43
N LYS A 272 -0.50 -3.65 -13.09
CA LYS A 272 -1.65 -3.12 -12.34
C LYS A 272 -2.06 -1.75 -12.88
N ASN A 273 -1.09 -0.89 -13.16
CA ASN A 273 -1.35 0.43 -13.76
C ASN A 273 -2.05 0.33 -15.12
N ASP A 274 -1.67 -0.62 -15.99
CA ASP A 274 -2.34 -0.80 -17.28
C ASP A 274 -3.79 -1.24 -17.10
N ILE A 275 -4.08 -2.14 -16.15
CA ILE A 275 -5.45 -2.56 -15.84
C ILE A 275 -6.28 -1.38 -15.35
N ILE A 276 -5.75 -0.56 -14.44
CA ILE A 276 -6.48 0.61 -13.93
C ILE A 276 -6.70 1.67 -15.02
N ILE A 277 -5.74 1.87 -15.91
CA ILE A 277 -5.93 2.73 -17.08
C ILE A 277 -7.08 2.21 -17.95
N MET A 278 -7.09 0.93 -18.29
CA MET A 278 -8.19 0.32 -19.07
C MET A 278 -9.52 0.44 -18.33
N ALA A 279 -9.55 0.12 -17.05
CA ALA A 279 -10.76 0.23 -16.23
C ALA A 279 -11.32 1.66 -16.20
N SER A 280 -10.45 2.67 -16.09
CA SER A 280 -10.87 4.08 -16.09
C SER A 280 -11.50 4.52 -17.41
N ILE A 281 -11.02 3.96 -18.54
CA ILE A 281 -11.64 4.18 -19.86
C ILE A 281 -12.99 3.48 -19.92
N ILE A 282 -13.06 2.20 -19.54
CA ILE A 282 -14.29 1.41 -19.51
C ILE A 282 -15.35 2.10 -18.69
N GLU A 283 -15.01 2.59 -17.50
CA GLU A 283 -15.89 3.32 -16.60
C GLU A 283 -16.52 4.56 -17.25
N LYS A 284 -15.79 5.25 -18.12
CA LYS A 284 -16.25 6.49 -18.77
C LYS A 284 -16.98 6.26 -20.09
N GLU A 285 -16.97 5.05 -20.63
CA GLU A 285 -17.56 4.71 -21.94
C GLU A 285 -18.96 4.06 -21.80
N THR A 286 -19.36 3.58 -20.61
CA THR A 286 -20.63 2.88 -20.44
C THR A 286 -21.21 3.09 -19.04
N ASP A 287 -22.52 2.89 -18.93
CA ASP A 287 -23.26 2.90 -17.66
C ASP A 287 -23.18 1.58 -16.85
N GLY A 288 -22.34 0.63 -17.30
CA GLY A 288 -22.06 -0.62 -16.59
C GLY A 288 -22.54 -1.89 -17.28
N SER A 289 -23.51 -1.85 -18.20
CA SER A 289 -24.09 -3.07 -18.79
C SER A 289 -23.16 -3.79 -19.79
N ASP A 290 -22.29 -3.05 -20.49
CA ASP A 290 -21.46 -3.53 -21.60
C ASP A 290 -19.95 -3.51 -21.30
N GLN A 291 -19.55 -3.30 -20.05
CA GLN A 291 -18.14 -3.10 -19.68
C GLN A 291 -17.20 -4.19 -20.21
N ARG A 292 -17.60 -5.48 -20.14
CA ARG A 292 -16.76 -6.61 -20.61
C ARG A 292 -16.63 -6.63 -22.15
N ASN A 293 -17.63 -6.12 -22.91
CA ASN A 293 -17.53 -5.99 -24.35
C ASN A 293 -16.64 -4.80 -24.74
N ILE A 294 -16.75 -3.67 -24.04
CA ILE A 294 -15.88 -2.51 -24.24
C ILE A 294 -14.43 -2.88 -23.90
N ALA A 295 -14.20 -3.60 -22.78
CA ALA A 295 -12.90 -4.14 -22.43
C ALA A 295 -12.30 -5.02 -23.56
N SER A 296 -13.14 -5.86 -24.17
CA SER A 296 -12.75 -6.65 -25.34
C SER A 296 -12.32 -5.80 -26.54
N VAL A 297 -13.08 -4.74 -26.86
CA VAL A 297 -12.70 -3.81 -27.93
C VAL A 297 -11.38 -3.13 -27.66
N ILE A 298 -11.17 -2.63 -26.41
CA ILE A 298 -9.91 -1.99 -26.00
C ILE A 298 -8.74 -2.96 -26.19
N GLN A 299 -8.84 -4.17 -25.65
CA GLN A 299 -7.78 -5.16 -25.77
C GLN A 299 -7.52 -5.62 -27.21
N ASN A 300 -8.59 -5.77 -28.03
CA ASN A 300 -8.45 -6.09 -29.43
C ASN A 300 -7.71 -4.98 -30.18
N ARG A 301 -8.03 -3.71 -29.94
CA ARG A 301 -7.33 -2.56 -30.51
C ARG A 301 -5.86 -2.51 -30.10
N LEU A 302 -5.55 -2.74 -28.83
CA LEU A 302 -4.17 -2.76 -28.32
C LEU A 302 -3.32 -3.86 -28.96
N LYS A 303 -3.89 -5.04 -29.18
CA LYS A 303 -3.22 -6.18 -29.80
C LYS A 303 -3.04 -6.02 -31.33
N ASN A 304 -3.90 -5.24 -31.97
CA ASN A 304 -3.89 -5.05 -33.42
C ASN A 304 -3.05 -3.84 -33.81
N THR A 305 -1.76 -4.06 -34.06
CA THR A 305 -0.82 -3.01 -34.45
C THR A 305 -0.64 -2.88 -36.00
N TRP A 306 -1.21 -3.79 -36.79
CA TRP A 306 -0.99 -3.91 -38.23
C TRP A 306 -2.19 -3.49 -39.07
N ALA A 307 -3.43 -3.60 -38.58
CA ALA A 307 -4.65 -3.17 -39.26
C ALA A 307 -5.30 -2.01 -38.52
N THR A 308 -6.14 -1.22 -39.19
CA THR A 308 -6.91 -0.14 -38.57
C THR A 308 -7.74 -0.69 -37.38
N PRO A 309 -7.70 -0.08 -36.20
CA PRO A 309 -7.09 1.22 -35.87
C PRO A 309 -5.59 1.20 -35.45
N LYS A 310 -4.82 0.16 -35.73
CA LYS A 310 -3.34 0.09 -35.53
C LYS A 310 -2.86 0.42 -34.11
N GLY A 311 -3.55 -0.08 -33.12
CA GLY A 311 -3.22 0.17 -31.72
C GLY A 311 -3.73 1.49 -31.12
N TYR A 312 -4.38 2.35 -31.93
CA TYR A 312 -5.03 3.57 -31.45
C TYR A 312 -6.36 3.23 -30.78
N LEU A 313 -6.57 3.69 -29.55
CA LEU A 313 -7.83 3.45 -28.87
C LEU A 313 -8.95 4.36 -29.37
N GLN A 314 -8.66 5.60 -29.72
CA GLN A 314 -9.59 6.58 -30.28
C GLN A 314 -10.89 6.68 -29.44
N VAL A 315 -10.73 6.91 -28.15
CA VAL A 315 -11.85 7.03 -27.20
C VAL A 315 -12.00 8.47 -26.74
N ASP A 316 -13.22 8.98 -26.88
CA ASP A 316 -13.58 10.38 -26.59
C ASP A 316 -13.34 10.76 -25.13
N SER A 317 -13.52 9.82 -24.21
CA SER A 317 -13.32 10.02 -22.78
C SER A 317 -11.91 10.51 -22.43
N THR A 318 -10.88 10.08 -23.16
CA THR A 318 -9.51 10.55 -22.95
C THR A 318 -9.31 12.02 -23.35
N ILE A 319 -10.05 12.48 -24.35
CA ILE A 319 -10.07 13.90 -24.73
C ILE A 319 -10.89 14.72 -23.73
N GLN A 320 -12.05 14.21 -23.32
CA GLN A 320 -12.89 14.86 -22.31
C GLN A 320 -12.12 15.11 -21.00
N TYR A 321 -11.25 14.17 -20.57
CA TYR A 321 -10.38 14.32 -19.41
C TYR A 321 -9.40 15.50 -19.52
N LEU A 322 -9.00 15.86 -20.74
CA LEU A 322 -8.09 16.98 -21.00
C LEU A 322 -8.81 18.34 -21.05
N LEU A 323 -10.13 18.34 -21.19
CA LEU A 323 -10.91 19.56 -21.28
C LEU A 323 -11.28 20.05 -19.87
N LYS A 324 -11.32 21.38 -19.71
CA LYS A 324 -11.79 22.00 -18.47
C LYS A 324 -13.29 21.76 -18.18
N GLU A 325 -14.06 21.67 -19.26
CA GLU A 325 -15.51 21.44 -19.22
C GLU A 325 -15.86 20.34 -20.21
N ARG A 326 -16.73 19.43 -19.83
CA ARG A 326 -17.21 18.37 -20.69
C ARG A 326 -18.00 18.96 -21.84
N LYS A 327 -17.69 18.52 -23.08
CA LYS A 327 -18.42 18.89 -24.28
C LYS A 327 -19.37 17.77 -24.69
N GLU A 328 -20.57 18.12 -25.11
CA GLU A 328 -21.50 17.15 -25.68
C GLU A 328 -20.95 16.55 -27.00
N LYS A 329 -20.28 17.36 -27.81
CA LYS A 329 -19.63 16.93 -29.06
C LYS A 329 -18.22 17.50 -29.15
N LEU A 330 -17.24 16.61 -29.36
CA LEU A 330 -15.87 17.00 -29.61
C LEU A 330 -15.72 17.58 -31.02
N THR A 331 -14.85 18.56 -31.17
CA THR A 331 -14.47 19.15 -32.47
C THR A 331 -13.13 18.54 -32.93
N ASP A 332 -12.83 18.65 -34.26
CA ASP A 332 -11.55 18.20 -34.77
C ASP A 332 -10.37 18.84 -34.04
N LYS A 333 -10.51 20.11 -33.62
CA LYS A 333 -9.49 20.78 -32.82
C LYS A 333 -9.26 20.14 -31.44
N ASP A 334 -10.29 19.60 -30.83
CA ASP A 334 -10.16 18.89 -29.55
C ASP A 334 -9.41 17.58 -29.73
N LEU A 335 -9.62 16.87 -30.86
CA LEU A 335 -8.92 15.64 -31.22
C LEU A 335 -7.43 15.88 -31.51
N GLU A 336 -7.05 17.12 -31.85
CA GLU A 336 -5.65 17.51 -32.12
C GLU A 336 -4.84 17.95 -30.90
N ILE A 337 -5.41 17.92 -29.69
CA ILE A 337 -4.70 18.26 -28.44
C ILE A 337 -3.42 17.41 -28.34
N ASP A 338 -2.28 18.07 -28.17
CA ASP A 338 -0.99 17.39 -27.96
C ASP A 338 -0.85 17.01 -26.48
N SER A 339 -1.13 15.74 -26.18
CA SER A 339 -1.08 15.21 -24.83
C SER A 339 -0.83 13.69 -24.87
N PRO A 340 -0.06 13.14 -23.92
CA PRO A 340 0.12 11.70 -23.77
C PRO A 340 -1.16 10.95 -23.36
N TYR A 341 -2.22 11.66 -23.00
CA TYR A 341 -3.56 11.10 -22.80
C TYR A 341 -4.37 10.97 -24.09
N ASN A 342 -3.99 11.67 -25.17
CA ASN A 342 -4.76 11.68 -26.41
C ASN A 342 -4.60 10.35 -27.19
N THR A 343 -5.59 9.50 -27.11
CA THR A 343 -5.61 8.18 -27.77
C THR A 343 -5.95 8.24 -29.26
N TYR A 344 -6.24 9.41 -29.81
CA TYR A 344 -6.35 9.66 -31.24
C TYR A 344 -4.98 9.91 -31.87
N LYS A 345 -4.01 10.45 -31.13
CA LYS A 345 -2.66 10.81 -31.61
C LYS A 345 -1.59 9.80 -31.15
N ASN A 346 -1.82 9.09 -30.07
CA ASN A 346 -0.85 8.16 -29.51
C ASN A 346 -1.44 6.74 -29.53
N PRO A 347 -0.75 5.76 -30.11
CA PRO A 347 -1.14 4.36 -30.02
C PRO A 347 -0.87 3.79 -28.62
N GLY A 348 -1.63 2.78 -28.22
CA GLY A 348 -1.52 2.15 -26.93
C GLY A 348 -2.39 2.81 -25.86
N LEU A 349 -2.10 2.49 -24.62
CA LEU A 349 -2.76 3.09 -23.46
C LEU A 349 -2.27 4.52 -23.21
N PRO A 350 -3.13 5.42 -22.72
CA PRO A 350 -2.68 6.73 -22.28
C PRO A 350 -1.69 6.60 -21.10
N ILE A 351 -1.00 7.70 -20.76
CA ILE A 351 0.05 7.70 -19.73
C ILE A 351 -0.47 7.34 -18.33
N GLY A 352 -1.74 7.53 -18.05
CA GLY A 352 -2.38 7.26 -16.76
C GLY A 352 -3.90 7.15 -16.86
N PRO A 353 -4.57 6.77 -15.78
CA PRO A 353 -6.02 6.71 -15.69
C PRO A 353 -6.68 8.08 -15.89
N ILE A 354 -7.94 8.08 -16.30
CA ILE A 354 -8.74 9.29 -16.56
C ILE A 354 -9.87 9.51 -15.53
N CYS A 355 -10.03 8.59 -14.59
CA CYS A 355 -10.91 8.67 -13.43
C CYS A 355 -10.58 7.57 -12.46
N ASN A 356 -11.24 7.52 -11.31
CA ASN A 356 -11.19 6.43 -10.36
C ASN A 356 -12.33 5.44 -10.68
N PRO A 357 -12.01 4.26 -11.24
CA PRO A 357 -13.00 3.29 -11.68
C PRO A 357 -13.59 2.50 -10.51
N GLY A 358 -14.82 2.02 -10.68
CA GLY A 358 -15.44 1.05 -9.79
C GLY A 358 -14.89 -0.36 -9.96
N LEU A 359 -15.28 -1.23 -9.04
CA LEU A 359 -14.82 -2.63 -9.02
C LEU A 359 -15.23 -3.37 -10.31
N THR A 360 -16.45 -3.14 -10.79
CA THR A 360 -17.00 -3.79 -11.99
C THR A 360 -16.18 -3.47 -13.24
N ALA A 361 -15.72 -2.22 -13.38
CA ALA A 361 -14.86 -1.83 -14.50
C ALA A 361 -13.46 -2.46 -14.41
N ILE A 362 -12.92 -2.60 -13.19
CA ILE A 362 -11.65 -3.29 -12.95
C ILE A 362 -11.78 -4.78 -13.31
N GLU A 363 -12.84 -5.44 -12.86
CA GLU A 363 -13.14 -6.84 -13.21
C GLU A 363 -13.34 -7.02 -14.72
N ALA A 364 -14.01 -6.07 -15.39
CA ALA A 364 -14.20 -6.11 -16.84
C ALA A 364 -12.87 -5.98 -17.60
N ALA A 365 -11.95 -5.16 -17.12
CA ALA A 365 -10.60 -5.03 -17.70
C ALA A 365 -9.78 -6.32 -17.54
N LEU A 366 -9.96 -7.04 -16.43
CA LEU A 366 -9.29 -8.31 -16.13
C LEU A 366 -9.92 -9.50 -16.89
N GLU A 367 -11.26 -9.52 -16.99
CA GLU A 367 -12.02 -10.61 -17.61
C GLU A 367 -12.87 -10.12 -18.79
N PRO A 368 -12.27 -9.62 -19.89
CA PRO A 368 -13.03 -9.17 -21.06
C PRO A 368 -13.75 -10.33 -21.74
N ASN A 369 -14.85 -10.04 -22.39
CA ASN A 369 -15.49 -11.01 -23.26
C ASN A 369 -14.57 -11.35 -24.46
N LYS A 370 -14.59 -12.59 -24.92
CA LYS A 370 -13.82 -13.03 -26.09
C LYS A 370 -14.61 -12.73 -27.35
N THR A 371 -14.38 -11.57 -27.94
CA THR A 371 -15.03 -11.12 -29.16
C THR A 371 -14.02 -10.71 -30.23
N ASN A 372 -14.51 -10.47 -31.44
CA ASN A 372 -13.73 -9.88 -32.57
C ASN A 372 -14.11 -8.42 -32.80
N TYR A 373 -14.70 -7.74 -31.81
CA TYR A 373 -15.13 -6.36 -31.95
C TYR A 373 -13.95 -5.39 -31.88
N TYR A 374 -13.97 -4.41 -32.80
CA TYR A 374 -13.02 -3.29 -32.85
C TYR A 374 -13.70 -1.92 -32.72
N TYR A 375 -15.02 -1.85 -32.90
CA TYR A 375 -15.79 -0.62 -32.89
C TYR A 375 -17.03 -0.77 -32.05
N PHE A 376 -17.46 0.31 -31.41
CA PHE A 376 -18.72 0.40 -30.68
C PHE A 376 -19.29 1.81 -30.75
N MET A 377 -20.57 1.96 -30.62
CA MET A 377 -21.25 3.24 -30.40
C MET A 377 -22.62 3.03 -29.77
N LEU A 378 -23.05 4.04 -29.01
CA LEU A 378 -24.40 4.11 -28.46
C LEU A 378 -25.39 4.43 -29.57
N GLY A 379 -26.40 3.58 -29.80
CA GLY A 379 -27.48 3.79 -30.73
C GLY A 379 -28.56 4.74 -30.19
N LYS A 380 -29.45 5.26 -31.09
CA LYS A 380 -30.63 6.01 -30.71
C LYS A 380 -31.63 5.21 -29.86
N ASP A 381 -31.53 3.90 -29.89
CA ASP A 381 -32.27 2.95 -29.05
C ASP A 381 -31.80 2.87 -27.62
N GLY A 382 -30.74 3.60 -27.26
CA GLY A 382 -30.14 3.62 -25.93
C GLY A 382 -29.28 2.38 -25.63
N THR A 383 -28.98 1.53 -26.65
CA THR A 383 -28.12 0.36 -26.48
C THR A 383 -26.76 0.57 -27.13
N THR A 384 -25.70 -0.06 -26.62
CA THR A 384 -24.37 -0.04 -27.21
C THR A 384 -24.28 -1.12 -28.27
N HIS A 385 -23.98 -0.74 -29.49
CA HIS A 385 -23.76 -1.66 -30.63
C HIS A 385 -22.29 -1.87 -30.90
N PHE A 386 -21.91 -3.12 -31.17
CA PHE A 386 -20.51 -3.56 -31.34
C PHE A 386 -20.29 -4.08 -32.76
N PHE A 387 -19.13 -3.75 -33.36
CA PHE A 387 -18.81 -4.09 -34.73
C PHE A 387 -17.39 -4.64 -34.84
N ASP A 388 -17.20 -5.60 -35.72
CA ASP A 388 -15.92 -6.22 -36.06
C ASP A 388 -15.16 -5.49 -37.17
N THR A 389 -15.86 -4.73 -38.00
CA THR A 389 -15.28 -3.97 -39.12
C THR A 389 -15.66 -2.49 -39.12
N GLU A 390 -14.79 -1.65 -39.68
CA GLU A 390 -15.05 -0.24 -39.86
C GLU A 390 -16.24 0.01 -40.78
N ALA A 391 -16.40 -0.84 -41.80
CA ALA A 391 -17.50 -0.71 -42.78
C ALA A 391 -18.88 -0.90 -42.12
N SER A 392 -19.03 -1.92 -41.25
CA SER A 392 -20.27 -2.14 -40.54
C SER A 392 -20.55 -1.05 -39.53
N PHE A 393 -19.51 -0.54 -38.85
CA PHE A 393 -19.60 0.59 -37.92
C PHE A 393 -20.06 1.88 -38.65
N LEU A 394 -19.44 2.21 -39.78
CA LEU A 394 -19.79 3.40 -40.57
C LEU A 394 -21.21 3.32 -41.17
N ALA A 395 -21.64 2.12 -41.62
CA ALA A 395 -23.01 1.89 -42.11
C ALA A 395 -24.02 2.18 -40.98
N PHE A 396 -23.81 1.61 -39.78
CA PHE A 396 -24.68 1.86 -38.66
C PHE A 396 -24.67 3.34 -38.24
N LYS A 397 -23.49 3.97 -38.19
CA LYS A 397 -23.35 5.39 -37.87
C LYS A 397 -24.13 6.29 -38.83
N ALA A 398 -24.16 5.97 -40.13
CA ALA A 398 -24.97 6.70 -41.10
C ALA A 398 -26.47 6.56 -40.85
N GLU A 399 -26.96 5.36 -40.51
CA GLU A 399 -28.36 5.13 -40.13
C GLU A 399 -28.79 5.90 -38.84
N GLN A 400 -27.84 6.18 -37.95
CA GLN A 400 -28.09 6.94 -36.73
C GLN A 400 -28.14 8.47 -36.97
N GLN A 401 -27.71 8.97 -38.13
CA GLN A 401 -27.72 10.41 -38.45
C GLN A 401 -29.02 10.86 -39.13
N ASP A 402 -29.76 9.93 -39.71
CA ASP A 402 -31.08 10.16 -40.27
C ASP A 402 -32.19 10.10 -39.20
#